data_155d1e319e5d453aabf2a9f1b6cd2bfd
#
_entry.id   155d1e319e5d453aabf2a9f1b6cd2bfd
#
_cell.length_a   1.000
_cell.length_b   1.000
_cell.length_c   1.000
_cell.angle_alpha   90.00
_cell.angle_beta   90.00
_cell.angle_gamma   90.00
#
_symmetry.space_group_name_H-M   'P 1'
#
loop_
_entity.id
_entity.type
_entity.pdbx_description
1 polymer ?
#
loop_
_entity_poly.entity_id
_entity_poly.type
_entity_poly.pdbx_seq_one_letter_code
_entity_poly.pdbx_strand_id
1 'polypeptide(L)'
;MALTSKANEMRQNGEDIIILTVGEPDFDTPQYIKDAGKTAIDQGLTKYTPVDGTSSLKKAIINKFKQENNLDYSMDEIIVSSGCKQSIFNLLQVLLDEGDEVIIPQPYWVSYVDMVIYSGGKPVLLETQYDKNFDIDPNQLESLINEKTKLFMLNSPNNPSGKYFDSKLLVQLADVLEKHKQVFVSSDDIYEHIHWHKEKFQNMANVCPALRDRIIILNGVSKAYSMTGWRIGYAAGNKEVIKKMKTLQSQSTSCASSISQAAACAALSSEC
;
A
#
# COMPACT_ATOMS: atom_id res chain seq x y z
N MET A 1 17.24 8.01 -5.46
CA MET A 1 18.35 8.24 -4.49
C MET A 1 19.45 9.14 -5.07
N ALA A 2 20.06 8.85 -6.22
CA ALA A 2 21.11 9.72 -6.78
C ALA A 2 20.66 11.17 -7.06
N LEU A 3 19.47 11.36 -7.63
CA LEU A 3 18.90 12.69 -7.86
C LEU A 3 18.63 13.46 -6.55
N THR A 4 18.14 12.78 -5.52
CA THR A 4 17.88 13.41 -4.21
C THR A 4 19.19 13.84 -3.55
N SER A 5 20.24 13.02 -3.61
CA SER A 5 21.56 13.38 -3.09
C SER A 5 22.13 14.59 -3.83
N LYS A 6 22.03 14.62 -5.16
CA LYS A 6 22.48 15.75 -5.97
C LYS A 6 21.69 17.02 -5.66
N ALA A 7 20.38 16.92 -5.53
CA ALA A 7 19.53 18.07 -5.18
C ALA A 7 19.88 18.64 -3.79
N ASN A 8 20.15 17.77 -2.82
CA ASN A 8 20.60 18.20 -1.48
C ASN A 8 21.99 18.87 -1.52
N GLU A 9 22.93 18.36 -2.32
CA GLU A 9 24.24 18.97 -2.52
C GLU A 9 24.10 20.37 -3.13
N MET A 10 23.30 20.53 -4.18
CA MET A 10 23.04 21.83 -4.81
C MET A 10 22.45 22.82 -3.80
N ARG A 11 21.47 22.41 -2.98
CA ARG A 11 20.90 23.24 -1.91
C ARG A 11 21.95 23.64 -0.86
N GLN A 12 22.81 22.69 -0.45
CA GLN A 12 23.91 22.97 0.50
C GLN A 12 24.92 23.97 -0.07
N ASN A 13 25.11 23.98 -1.40
CA ASN A 13 25.96 24.94 -2.11
C ASN A 13 25.29 26.31 -2.32
N GLY A 14 24.08 26.50 -1.78
CA GLY A 14 23.37 27.78 -1.85
C GLY A 14 22.55 27.98 -3.13
N GLU A 15 22.37 26.97 -3.95
CA GLU A 15 21.53 27.06 -5.14
C GLU A 15 20.03 27.09 -4.75
N ASP A 16 19.29 28.02 -5.35
CA ASP A 16 17.83 28.11 -5.16
C ASP A 16 17.12 27.10 -6.05
N ILE A 17 16.87 25.90 -5.50
CA ILE A 17 16.21 24.82 -6.21
C ILE A 17 14.97 24.30 -5.47
N ILE A 18 13.96 23.93 -6.24
CA ILE A 18 12.78 23.23 -5.74
C ILE A 18 13.02 21.71 -5.86
N ILE A 19 13.00 21.02 -4.73
CA ILE A 19 13.26 19.57 -4.68
C ILE A 19 11.93 18.81 -4.75
N LEU A 20 11.71 18.08 -5.87
CA LEU A 20 10.56 17.21 -6.09
C LEU A 20 10.97 15.74 -6.30
N THR A 21 12.12 15.34 -5.73
CA THR A 21 12.70 14.00 -5.94
C THR A 21 12.18 12.93 -4.96
N VAL A 22 11.50 13.35 -3.90
CA VAL A 22 10.93 12.47 -2.88
C VAL A 22 9.48 12.87 -2.63
N GLY A 23 8.58 11.91 -2.65
CA GLY A 23 7.16 12.13 -2.33
C GLY A 23 6.93 12.09 -0.83
N GLU A 24 7.19 13.19 -0.12
CA GLU A 24 6.88 13.35 1.31
C GLU A 24 5.84 14.45 1.51
N PRO A 25 4.89 14.28 2.47
CA PRO A 25 4.07 15.39 2.92
C PRO A 25 4.94 16.52 3.47
N ASP A 26 4.56 17.77 3.21
CA ASP A 26 5.26 18.98 3.66
C ASP A 26 4.95 19.34 5.14
N PHE A 27 3.95 18.67 5.73
CA PHE A 27 3.61 18.83 7.14
C PHE A 27 4.44 17.89 8.02
N ASP A 28 4.75 18.32 9.22
CA ASP A 28 5.27 17.45 10.28
C ASP A 28 4.22 16.44 10.73
N THR A 29 4.68 15.31 11.27
CA THR A 29 3.81 14.39 12.02
C THR A 29 3.05 15.16 13.10
N PRO A 30 1.72 15.05 13.21
CA PRO A 30 0.91 15.71 14.23
C PRO A 30 1.40 15.48 15.66
N GLN A 31 1.27 16.52 16.50
CA GLN A 31 1.88 16.50 17.84
C GLN A 31 1.39 15.34 18.72
N TYR A 32 0.09 15.03 18.70
CA TYR A 32 -0.47 13.93 19.49
C TYR A 32 0.12 12.55 19.12
N ILE A 33 0.49 12.35 17.84
CA ILE A 33 1.16 11.13 17.37
C ILE A 33 2.59 11.08 17.91
N LYS A 34 3.32 12.22 17.84
CA LYS A 34 4.68 12.34 18.39
C LYS A 34 4.67 12.06 19.89
N ASP A 35 3.67 12.58 20.61
CA ASP A 35 3.55 12.40 22.05
C ASP A 35 3.21 10.95 22.43
N ALA A 36 2.39 10.25 21.63
CA ALA A 36 2.16 8.83 21.81
C ALA A 36 3.44 8.00 21.63
N GLY A 37 4.29 8.36 20.67
CA GLY A 37 5.60 7.72 20.48
C GLY A 37 6.55 7.97 21.68
N LYS A 38 6.62 9.20 22.18
CA LYS A 38 7.41 9.53 23.40
C LYS A 38 6.90 8.75 24.60
N THR A 39 5.58 8.75 24.83
CA THR A 39 4.94 8.00 25.90
C THR A 39 5.28 6.51 25.83
N ALA A 40 5.31 5.93 24.63
CA ALA A 40 5.69 4.54 24.44
C ALA A 40 7.14 4.25 24.89
N ILE A 41 8.06 5.20 24.65
CA ILE A 41 9.44 5.11 25.13
C ILE A 41 9.47 5.18 26.67
N ASP A 42 8.81 6.17 27.27
CA ASP A 42 8.77 6.39 28.71
C ASP A 42 8.15 5.21 29.46
N GLN A 43 7.16 4.55 28.86
CA GLN A 43 6.52 3.34 29.38
C GLN A 43 7.32 2.05 29.15
N GLY A 44 8.45 2.11 28.48
CA GLY A 44 9.30 0.96 28.20
C GLY A 44 8.71 0.00 27.14
N LEU A 45 7.85 0.48 26.24
CA LEU A 45 7.32 -0.30 25.11
C LEU A 45 8.40 -0.46 24.01
N THR A 46 9.56 -1.01 24.38
CA THR A 46 10.76 -1.08 23.55
C THR A 46 11.22 -2.51 23.26
N LYS A 47 10.35 -3.49 23.53
CA LYS A 47 10.64 -4.91 23.30
C LYS A 47 9.96 -5.44 22.05
N TYR A 48 10.30 -6.66 21.67
CA TYR A 48 9.64 -7.35 20.56
C TYR A 48 8.12 -7.41 20.74
N THR A 49 7.42 -7.18 19.64
CA THR A 49 5.97 -7.36 19.54
C THR A 49 5.65 -8.62 18.71
N PRO A 50 4.39 -9.06 18.61
CA PRO A 50 4.01 -10.04 17.62
C PRO A 50 4.45 -9.60 16.20
N VAL A 51 4.87 -10.57 15.39
CA VAL A 51 5.39 -10.33 14.03
C VAL A 51 4.41 -9.54 13.16
N ASP A 52 3.13 -9.86 13.27
CA ASP A 52 2.03 -9.26 12.51
C ASP A 52 1.45 -7.99 13.14
N GLY A 53 2.11 -7.46 14.18
CA GLY A 53 1.73 -6.22 14.86
C GLY A 53 1.06 -6.42 16.20
N THR A 54 1.01 -5.33 17.00
CA THR A 54 0.34 -5.31 18.29
C THR A 54 -1.17 -5.44 18.13
N SER A 55 -1.83 -6.08 19.10
CA SER A 55 -3.29 -6.23 19.08
C SER A 55 -4.02 -4.88 19.07
N SER A 56 -3.47 -3.86 19.74
CA SER A 56 -4.04 -2.50 19.74
C SER A 56 -4.02 -1.88 18.37
N LEU A 57 -2.86 -1.92 17.67
CA LEU A 57 -2.75 -1.37 16.33
C LEU A 57 -3.62 -2.12 15.31
N LYS A 58 -3.65 -3.46 15.38
CA LYS A 58 -4.52 -4.26 14.48
C LYS A 58 -6.00 -3.94 14.69
N LYS A 59 -6.45 -3.73 15.93
CA LYS A 59 -7.82 -3.27 16.23
C LYS A 59 -8.09 -1.88 15.65
N ALA A 60 -7.14 -0.95 15.77
CA ALA A 60 -7.27 0.38 15.19
C ALA A 60 -7.38 0.31 13.64
N ILE A 61 -6.57 -0.54 12.98
CA ILE A 61 -6.65 -0.78 11.54
C ILE A 61 -8.01 -1.37 11.14
N ILE A 62 -8.51 -2.37 11.88
CA ILE A 62 -9.84 -2.97 11.64
C ILE A 62 -10.94 -1.91 11.76
N ASN A 63 -10.91 -1.10 12.82
CA ASN A 63 -11.87 -0.03 13.02
C ASN A 63 -11.81 1.01 11.88
N LYS A 64 -10.62 1.40 11.44
CA LYS A 64 -10.41 2.27 10.29
C LYS A 64 -11.07 1.70 9.04
N PHE A 65 -10.81 0.44 8.70
CA PHE A 65 -11.43 -0.19 7.53
C PHE A 65 -12.97 -0.22 7.64
N LYS A 66 -13.48 -0.49 8.83
CA LYS A 66 -14.93 -0.51 9.05
C LYS A 66 -15.56 0.87 8.90
N GLN A 67 -14.98 1.89 9.51
CA GLN A 67 -15.56 3.25 9.54
C GLN A 67 -15.36 3.99 8.21
N GLU A 68 -14.15 3.89 7.64
CA GLU A 68 -13.78 4.67 6.47
C GLU A 68 -14.09 3.95 5.16
N ASN A 69 -13.88 2.64 5.10
CA ASN A 69 -14.02 1.85 3.87
C ASN A 69 -15.25 0.91 3.87
N ASN A 70 -15.99 0.79 4.98
CA ASN A 70 -17.10 -0.17 5.13
C ASN A 70 -16.66 -1.63 4.81
N LEU A 71 -15.46 -2.00 5.25
CA LEU A 71 -14.87 -3.32 5.11
C LEU A 71 -14.64 -3.94 6.48
N ASP A 72 -15.12 -5.17 6.67
CA ASP A 72 -14.91 -5.93 7.90
C ASP A 72 -13.77 -6.92 7.72
N TYR A 73 -12.75 -6.82 8.58
CA TYR A 73 -11.60 -7.73 8.66
C TYR A 73 -11.48 -8.29 10.07
N SER A 74 -10.99 -9.53 10.17
CA SER A 74 -10.60 -10.17 11.43
C SER A 74 -9.11 -9.96 11.71
N MET A 75 -8.68 -10.27 12.93
CA MET A 75 -7.28 -10.09 13.36
C MET A 75 -6.29 -10.91 12.53
N ASP A 76 -6.68 -12.05 12.01
CA ASP A 76 -5.85 -12.94 11.20
C ASP A 76 -5.81 -12.56 9.70
N GLU A 77 -6.61 -11.57 9.31
CA GLU A 77 -6.59 -10.97 7.97
C GLU A 77 -5.74 -9.69 7.91
N ILE A 78 -5.06 -9.29 9.00
CA ILE A 78 -4.23 -8.07 9.07
C ILE A 78 -2.79 -8.42 9.41
N ILE A 79 -1.86 -7.78 8.71
CA ILE A 79 -0.43 -7.76 9.05
C ILE A 79 0.11 -6.35 9.03
N VAL A 80 0.87 -5.98 10.05
CA VAL A 80 1.65 -4.73 10.15
C VAL A 80 3.09 -5.00 9.73
N SER A 81 3.65 -4.11 8.91
CA SER A 81 5.01 -4.23 8.37
C SER A 81 5.79 -2.91 8.51
N SER A 82 7.10 -2.93 8.27
CA SER A 82 7.97 -1.74 8.31
C SER A 82 7.77 -0.84 7.09
N GLY A 83 6.58 -0.23 7.00
CA GLY A 83 6.08 0.58 5.90
C GLY A 83 5.35 -0.26 4.84
N CYS A 84 4.47 0.39 4.09
CA CYS A 84 3.70 -0.25 3.02
C CYS A 84 4.59 -0.96 1.98
N LYS A 85 5.78 -0.41 1.70
CA LYS A 85 6.76 -1.05 0.80
C LYS A 85 7.11 -2.47 1.23
N GLN A 86 7.29 -2.73 2.54
CA GLN A 86 7.53 -4.08 3.02
C GLN A 86 6.29 -4.97 2.85
N SER A 87 5.08 -4.45 3.07
CA SER A 87 3.86 -5.21 2.82
C SER A 87 3.75 -5.64 1.35
N ILE A 88 4.07 -4.74 0.40
CA ILE A 88 4.12 -5.04 -1.03
C ILE A 88 5.16 -6.12 -1.32
N PHE A 89 6.38 -5.94 -0.82
CA PHE A 89 7.47 -6.89 -1.02
C PHE A 89 7.11 -8.28 -0.49
N ASN A 90 6.57 -8.36 0.74
CA ASN A 90 6.14 -9.62 1.34
C ASN A 90 5.03 -10.28 0.51
N LEU A 91 4.07 -9.50 0.00
CA LEU A 91 3.00 -10.01 -0.84
C LEU A 91 3.55 -10.66 -2.12
N LEU A 92 4.44 -9.96 -2.82
CA LEU A 92 5.06 -10.47 -4.05
C LEU A 92 5.85 -11.75 -3.79
N GLN A 93 6.64 -11.79 -2.71
CA GLN A 93 7.44 -12.97 -2.34
C GLN A 93 6.60 -14.20 -1.99
N VAL A 94 5.35 -14.04 -1.53
CA VAL A 94 4.50 -15.17 -1.15
C VAL A 94 3.51 -15.57 -2.24
N LEU A 95 3.29 -14.72 -3.24
CA LEU A 95 2.36 -15.00 -4.33
C LEU A 95 3.05 -15.49 -5.61
N LEU A 96 4.27 -15.00 -5.89
CA LEU A 96 4.92 -15.23 -7.17
C LEU A 96 5.89 -16.41 -7.11
N ASP A 97 5.80 -17.25 -8.13
CA ASP A 97 6.80 -18.21 -8.52
C ASP A 97 7.56 -17.72 -9.77
N GLU A 98 8.65 -18.38 -10.13
CA GLU A 98 9.46 -18.01 -11.29
C GLU A 98 8.64 -18.04 -12.59
N GLY A 99 8.58 -16.89 -13.26
CA GLY A 99 7.88 -16.71 -14.52
C GLY A 99 6.39 -16.35 -14.41
N ASP A 100 5.85 -16.22 -13.20
CA ASP A 100 4.51 -15.66 -12.98
C ASP A 100 4.46 -14.21 -13.47
N GLU A 101 3.38 -13.83 -14.14
CA GLU A 101 3.21 -12.49 -14.70
C GLU A 101 2.41 -11.58 -13.76
N VAL A 102 2.88 -10.34 -13.66
CA VAL A 102 2.25 -9.27 -12.88
C VAL A 102 1.89 -8.11 -13.78
N ILE A 103 0.60 -7.82 -13.94
CA ILE A 103 0.13 -6.68 -14.73
C ILE A 103 0.23 -5.41 -13.91
N ILE A 104 0.92 -4.40 -14.46
CA ILE A 104 1.18 -3.10 -13.81
C ILE A 104 0.75 -1.97 -14.75
N PRO A 105 -0.30 -1.20 -14.41
CA PRO A 105 -0.69 -0.01 -15.18
C PRO A 105 0.38 1.07 -15.16
N GLN A 106 0.66 1.68 -16.30
CA GLN A 106 1.56 2.84 -16.44
C GLN A 106 0.75 4.15 -16.35
N PRO A 107 1.35 5.25 -15.84
CA PRO A 107 2.61 5.30 -15.12
C PRO A 107 2.50 4.67 -13.73
N TYR A 108 3.58 4.11 -13.22
CA TYR A 108 3.63 3.38 -11.95
C TYR A 108 4.76 3.88 -11.05
N TRP A 109 4.64 3.60 -9.76
CA TRP A 109 5.72 3.82 -8.83
C TRP A 109 6.92 2.91 -9.15
N VAL A 110 8.07 3.52 -9.35
CA VAL A 110 9.29 2.87 -9.87
C VAL A 110 9.66 1.55 -9.17
N SER A 111 9.32 1.40 -7.89
CA SER A 111 9.68 0.20 -7.12
C SER A 111 8.86 -1.04 -7.48
N TYR A 112 7.70 -0.91 -8.14
CA TYR A 112 6.86 -2.09 -8.44
C TYR A 112 7.57 -3.08 -9.35
N VAL A 113 8.09 -2.60 -10.48
CA VAL A 113 8.79 -3.44 -11.48
C VAL A 113 9.99 -4.14 -10.85
N ASP A 114 10.83 -3.38 -10.13
CA ASP A 114 12.03 -3.95 -9.48
C ASP A 114 11.67 -5.02 -8.46
N MET A 115 10.62 -4.80 -7.64
CA MET A 115 10.17 -5.77 -6.66
C MET A 115 9.58 -7.03 -7.30
N VAL A 116 8.85 -6.90 -8.41
CA VAL A 116 8.34 -8.05 -9.16
C VAL A 116 9.48 -8.89 -9.71
N ILE A 117 10.45 -8.26 -10.38
CA ILE A 117 11.64 -8.95 -10.91
C ILE A 117 12.42 -9.65 -9.80
N TYR A 118 12.65 -8.95 -8.68
CA TYR A 118 13.35 -9.51 -7.53
C TYR A 118 12.63 -10.72 -6.94
N SER A 119 11.29 -10.75 -7.05
CA SER A 119 10.46 -11.86 -6.58
C SER A 119 10.34 -13.04 -7.57
N GLY A 120 11.09 -13.01 -8.67
CA GLY A 120 11.06 -14.04 -9.72
C GLY A 120 9.93 -13.86 -10.74
N GLY A 121 9.08 -12.86 -10.58
CA GLY A 121 7.99 -12.56 -11.49
C GLY A 121 8.41 -11.76 -12.71
N LYS A 122 7.55 -11.74 -13.71
CA LYS A 122 7.71 -10.98 -14.96
C LYS A 122 6.69 -9.82 -14.98
N PRO A 123 7.14 -8.55 -14.97
CA PRO A 123 6.23 -7.41 -15.11
C PRO A 123 5.65 -7.35 -16.54
N VAL A 124 4.34 -7.22 -16.63
CA VAL A 124 3.59 -6.98 -17.87
C VAL A 124 2.98 -5.59 -17.76
N LEU A 125 3.47 -4.67 -18.57
CA LEU A 125 3.07 -3.26 -18.48
C LEU A 125 1.76 -3.04 -19.24
N LEU A 126 0.75 -2.48 -18.56
CA LEU A 126 -0.49 -2.04 -19.17
C LEU A 126 -0.37 -0.54 -19.48
N GLU A 127 -0.32 -0.20 -20.75
CA GLU A 127 -0.16 1.18 -21.19
C GLU A 127 -1.45 1.98 -20.98
N THR A 128 -1.33 3.16 -20.39
CA THR A 128 -2.38 4.16 -20.33
C THR A 128 -1.95 5.43 -21.05
N GLN A 129 -2.87 6.31 -21.38
CA GLN A 129 -2.61 7.49 -22.20
C GLN A 129 -2.98 8.78 -21.45
N TYR A 130 -2.14 9.79 -21.56
CA TYR A 130 -2.35 11.10 -20.94
C TYR A 130 -3.65 11.78 -21.44
N ASP A 131 -3.91 11.73 -22.72
CA ASP A 131 -5.11 12.28 -23.35
C ASP A 131 -6.41 11.55 -22.95
N LYS A 132 -6.27 10.33 -22.43
CA LYS A 132 -7.35 9.55 -21.80
C LYS A 132 -7.30 9.61 -20.28
N ASN A 133 -6.66 10.64 -19.72
CA ASN A 133 -6.57 10.85 -18.28
C ASN A 133 -6.03 9.62 -17.51
N PHE A 134 -5.15 8.85 -18.12
CA PHE A 134 -4.58 7.61 -17.58
C PHE A 134 -5.61 6.56 -17.16
N ASP A 135 -6.81 6.56 -17.74
CA ASP A 135 -7.79 5.51 -17.50
C ASP A 135 -7.29 4.16 -18.03
N ILE A 136 -7.56 3.11 -17.25
CA ILE A 136 -7.23 1.74 -17.64
C ILE A 136 -8.36 1.24 -18.56
N ASP A 137 -8.03 0.78 -19.77
CA ASP A 137 -8.99 0.14 -20.67
C ASP A 137 -9.24 -1.30 -20.20
N PRO A 138 -10.49 -1.67 -19.80
CA PRO A 138 -10.82 -3.03 -19.39
C PRO A 138 -10.56 -4.08 -20.48
N ASN A 139 -10.72 -3.73 -21.78
CA ASN A 139 -10.44 -4.65 -22.87
C ASN A 139 -8.94 -4.91 -23.02
N GLN A 140 -8.12 -3.88 -22.79
CA GLN A 140 -6.67 -4.05 -22.77
C GLN A 140 -6.25 -4.91 -21.59
N LEU A 141 -6.80 -4.69 -20.40
CA LEU A 141 -6.55 -5.54 -19.24
C LEU A 141 -6.88 -7.01 -19.58
N GLU A 142 -8.07 -7.27 -20.13
CA GLU A 142 -8.50 -8.63 -20.47
C GLU A 142 -7.55 -9.29 -21.51
N SER A 143 -7.07 -8.53 -22.49
CA SER A 143 -6.16 -9.03 -23.53
C SER A 143 -4.76 -9.39 -23.00
N LEU A 144 -4.33 -8.80 -21.87
CA LEU A 144 -3.04 -9.08 -21.25
C LEU A 144 -3.07 -10.27 -20.29
N ILE A 145 -4.27 -10.66 -19.82
CA ILE A 145 -4.41 -11.78 -18.87
C ILE A 145 -4.25 -13.11 -19.62
N ASN A 146 -3.40 -13.97 -19.07
CA ASN A 146 -3.18 -15.33 -19.55
C ASN A 146 -2.99 -16.31 -18.36
N GLU A 147 -2.64 -17.56 -18.63
CA GLU A 147 -2.49 -18.60 -17.59
C GLU A 147 -1.37 -18.32 -16.59
N LYS A 148 -0.36 -17.51 -16.98
CA LYS A 148 0.75 -17.09 -16.10
C LYS A 148 0.42 -15.86 -15.28
N THR A 149 -0.65 -15.15 -15.60
CA THR A 149 -1.02 -13.92 -14.88
C THR A 149 -1.46 -14.26 -13.47
N LYS A 150 -0.68 -13.81 -12.50
CA LYS A 150 -0.88 -14.07 -11.07
C LYS A 150 -1.43 -12.88 -10.30
N LEU A 151 -1.01 -11.67 -10.67
CA LEU A 151 -1.35 -10.46 -9.93
C LEU A 151 -1.63 -9.29 -10.87
N PHE A 152 -2.66 -8.52 -10.55
CA PHE A 152 -2.91 -7.19 -11.08
C PHE A 152 -2.62 -6.16 -9.97
N MET A 153 -1.68 -5.24 -10.20
CA MET A 153 -1.31 -4.19 -9.24
C MET A 153 -2.06 -2.90 -9.54
N LEU A 154 -2.93 -2.49 -8.62
CA LEU A 154 -3.69 -1.25 -8.72
C LEU A 154 -3.23 -0.28 -7.63
N ASN A 155 -2.95 0.98 -8.00
CA ASN A 155 -2.64 2.06 -7.07
C ASN A 155 -3.55 3.26 -7.35
N SER A 156 -4.42 3.58 -6.41
CA SER A 156 -5.38 4.67 -6.52
C SER A 156 -5.57 5.37 -5.16
N PRO A 157 -5.38 6.69 -5.09
CA PRO A 157 -4.76 7.58 -6.08
C PRO A 157 -3.36 7.14 -6.46
N ASN A 158 -3.01 7.32 -7.74
CA ASN A 158 -1.79 6.76 -8.32
C ASN A 158 -0.56 7.63 -8.08
N ASN A 159 0.56 7.01 -7.83
CA ASN A 159 1.89 7.61 -7.91
C ASN A 159 2.59 7.12 -9.19
N PRO A 160 2.95 8.01 -10.17
CA PRO A 160 3.13 9.46 -10.02
C PRO A 160 2.00 10.33 -10.58
N SER A 161 1.00 9.79 -11.27
CA SER A 161 0.06 10.58 -12.07
C SER A 161 -0.99 11.35 -11.24
N GLY A 162 -1.21 10.97 -9.97
CA GLY A 162 -2.32 11.49 -9.15
C GLY A 162 -3.70 10.98 -9.60
N LYS A 163 -3.75 10.06 -10.58
CA LYS A 163 -5.01 9.50 -11.08
C LYS A 163 -5.78 8.78 -9.98
N TYR A 164 -7.01 9.20 -9.80
CA TYR A 164 -8.01 8.52 -8.99
C TYR A 164 -8.92 7.71 -9.91
N PHE A 165 -9.08 6.43 -9.64
CA PHE A 165 -10.01 5.56 -10.37
C PHE A 165 -11.36 5.57 -9.68
N ASP A 166 -12.39 6.01 -10.40
CA ASP A 166 -13.75 6.07 -9.88
C ASP A 166 -14.41 4.68 -9.78
N SER A 167 -15.53 4.61 -9.06
CA SER A 167 -16.25 3.35 -8.84
C SER A 167 -16.70 2.70 -10.15
N LYS A 168 -17.03 3.49 -11.16
CA LYS A 168 -17.49 2.97 -12.46
C LYS A 168 -16.38 2.21 -13.17
N LEU A 169 -15.19 2.80 -13.21
CA LEU A 169 -14.03 2.12 -13.80
C LEU A 169 -13.62 0.90 -12.98
N LEU A 170 -13.61 1.02 -11.65
CA LEU A 170 -13.28 -0.12 -10.77
C LEU A 170 -14.22 -1.30 -10.98
N VAL A 171 -15.54 -1.07 -11.17
CA VAL A 171 -16.51 -2.13 -11.50
C VAL A 171 -16.17 -2.79 -12.83
N GLN A 172 -15.86 -2.01 -13.87
CA GLN A 172 -15.51 -2.56 -15.19
C GLN A 172 -14.24 -3.42 -15.14
N LEU A 173 -13.23 -3.01 -14.36
CA LEU A 173 -12.03 -3.81 -14.16
C LEU A 173 -12.32 -5.08 -13.35
N ALA A 174 -13.20 -4.98 -12.35
CA ALA A 174 -13.64 -6.11 -11.55
C ALA A 174 -14.38 -7.15 -12.39
N ASP A 175 -15.25 -6.73 -13.32
CA ASP A 175 -15.97 -7.62 -14.26
C ASP A 175 -15.01 -8.45 -15.13
N VAL A 176 -13.87 -7.87 -15.51
CA VAL A 176 -12.79 -8.59 -16.20
C VAL A 176 -12.16 -9.62 -15.26
N LEU A 177 -11.75 -9.18 -14.07
CA LEU A 177 -11.02 -10.01 -13.10
C LEU A 177 -11.87 -11.15 -12.53
N GLU A 178 -13.20 -11.02 -12.49
CA GLU A 178 -14.10 -12.11 -12.06
C GLU A 178 -14.03 -13.33 -12.99
N LYS A 179 -13.76 -13.13 -14.27
CA LYS A 179 -13.60 -14.21 -15.25
C LYS A 179 -12.29 -15.00 -15.06
N HIS A 180 -11.29 -14.38 -14.43
CA HIS A 180 -9.93 -14.90 -14.28
C HIS A 180 -9.60 -15.21 -12.80
N LYS A 181 -10.09 -16.36 -12.32
CA LYS A 181 -10.05 -16.74 -10.89
C LYS A 181 -8.64 -16.91 -10.31
N GLN A 182 -7.63 -17.11 -11.17
CA GLN A 182 -6.22 -17.26 -10.76
C GLN A 182 -5.55 -15.92 -10.42
N VAL A 183 -6.14 -14.78 -10.88
CA VAL A 183 -5.53 -13.47 -10.73
C VAL A 183 -5.91 -12.86 -9.38
N PHE A 184 -4.91 -12.54 -8.58
CA PHE A 184 -5.04 -11.71 -7.38
C PHE A 184 -4.98 -10.23 -7.73
N VAL A 185 -5.45 -9.39 -6.82
CA VAL A 185 -5.36 -7.93 -6.94
C VAL A 185 -4.64 -7.38 -5.72
N SER A 186 -3.60 -6.58 -5.92
CA SER A 186 -3.10 -5.69 -4.88
C SER A 186 -3.71 -4.31 -5.06
N SER A 187 -4.44 -3.82 -4.07
CA SER A 187 -4.99 -2.46 -4.02
C SER A 187 -4.08 -1.63 -3.13
N ASP A 188 -3.17 -0.85 -3.72
CA ASP A 188 -2.30 0.07 -2.98
C ASP A 188 -3.03 1.39 -2.76
N ASP A 189 -3.64 1.50 -1.58
CA ASP A 189 -4.53 2.58 -1.17
C ASP A 189 -3.79 3.61 -0.29
N ILE A 190 -2.45 3.65 -0.32
CA ILE A 190 -1.63 4.49 0.57
C ILE A 190 -1.97 5.99 0.49
N TYR A 191 -2.59 6.43 -0.58
CA TYR A 191 -3.01 7.81 -0.83
C TYR A 191 -4.52 8.04 -0.68
N GLU A 192 -5.28 7.10 -0.10
CA GLU A 192 -6.75 7.17 -0.01
C GLU A 192 -7.30 8.47 0.61
N HIS A 193 -6.53 9.14 1.47
CA HIS A 193 -6.89 10.42 2.10
C HIS A 193 -6.33 11.64 1.34
N ILE A 194 -5.57 11.44 0.27
CA ILE A 194 -4.91 12.51 -0.48
C ILE A 194 -5.47 12.57 -1.90
N HIS A 195 -6.69 13.09 -1.99
CA HIS A 195 -7.37 13.35 -3.26
C HIS A 195 -8.30 14.56 -3.13
N TRP A 196 -8.63 15.17 -4.28
CA TRP A 196 -9.48 16.36 -4.35
C TRP A 196 -10.88 16.04 -4.89
N HIS A 197 -11.25 14.77 -5.01
CA HIS A 197 -12.59 14.34 -5.38
C HIS A 197 -13.57 14.57 -4.23
N LYS A 198 -14.82 14.96 -4.58
CA LYS A 198 -15.88 15.18 -3.59
C LYS A 198 -16.46 13.89 -3.03
N GLU A 199 -16.35 12.82 -3.80
CA GLU A 199 -16.86 11.51 -3.42
C GLU A 199 -15.91 10.84 -2.42
N LYS A 200 -16.52 10.04 -1.53
CA LYS A 200 -15.74 9.22 -0.60
C LYS A 200 -14.88 8.23 -1.39
N PHE A 201 -13.62 8.06 -0.96
CA PHE A 201 -12.72 7.08 -1.56
C PHE A 201 -13.35 5.68 -1.55
N GLN A 202 -13.19 4.98 -2.66
CA GLN A 202 -13.56 3.58 -2.81
C GLN A 202 -12.44 2.81 -3.49
N ASN A 203 -12.20 1.60 -3.01
CA ASN A 203 -11.30 0.65 -3.65
C ASN A 203 -12.06 -0.51 -4.30
N MET A 204 -11.35 -1.41 -4.95
CA MET A 204 -11.97 -2.54 -5.66
C MET A 204 -12.73 -3.49 -4.71
N ALA A 205 -12.31 -3.65 -3.46
CA ALA A 205 -13.01 -4.48 -2.48
C ALA A 205 -14.38 -3.88 -2.07
N ASN A 206 -14.53 -2.55 -2.15
CA ASN A 206 -15.80 -1.88 -1.92
C ASN A 206 -16.80 -2.11 -3.05
N VAL A 207 -16.33 -1.97 -4.30
CA VAL A 207 -17.20 -2.01 -5.48
C VAL A 207 -17.50 -3.42 -5.94
N CYS A 208 -16.64 -4.39 -5.64
CA CYS A 208 -16.82 -5.79 -6.01
C CYS A 208 -16.50 -6.75 -4.85
N PRO A 209 -17.45 -6.95 -3.92
CA PRO A 209 -17.26 -7.88 -2.79
C PRO A 209 -16.98 -9.32 -3.22
N ALA A 210 -17.38 -9.74 -4.42
CA ALA A 210 -17.11 -11.08 -4.96
C ALA A 210 -15.61 -11.36 -5.16
N LEU A 211 -14.80 -10.31 -5.38
CA LEU A 211 -13.35 -10.42 -5.51
C LEU A 211 -12.61 -10.36 -4.17
N ARG A 212 -13.28 -10.13 -3.04
CA ARG A 212 -12.66 -9.84 -1.74
C ARG A 212 -11.57 -10.85 -1.36
N ASP A 213 -11.81 -12.13 -1.56
CA ASP A 213 -10.84 -13.19 -1.20
C ASP A 213 -9.56 -13.16 -2.03
N ARG A 214 -9.56 -12.44 -3.13
CA ARG A 214 -8.41 -12.27 -4.04
C ARG A 214 -7.83 -10.86 -4.03
N ILE A 215 -8.39 -9.95 -3.23
CA ILE A 215 -7.88 -8.58 -3.07
C ILE A 215 -7.06 -8.51 -1.80
N ILE A 216 -5.84 -8.00 -1.93
CA ILE A 216 -5.00 -7.63 -0.79
C ILE A 216 -4.86 -6.10 -0.80
N ILE A 217 -5.44 -5.46 0.21
CA ILE A 217 -5.30 -4.02 0.39
C ILE A 217 -3.97 -3.73 1.07
N LEU A 218 -3.23 -2.79 0.52
CA LEU A 218 -1.94 -2.32 1.00
C LEU A 218 -2.08 -0.85 1.40
N ASN A 219 -1.73 -0.51 2.64
CA ASN A 219 -1.92 0.83 3.14
C ASN A 219 -0.91 1.14 4.27
N GLY A 220 -1.03 2.30 4.89
CA GLY A 220 -0.16 2.70 5.99
C GLY A 220 -0.38 4.14 6.44
N VAL A 221 0.38 4.55 7.42
CA VAL A 221 0.27 5.89 8.03
C VAL A 221 1.21 6.92 7.41
N SER A 222 2.06 6.50 6.46
CA SER A 222 3.16 7.33 5.94
C SER A 222 2.70 8.63 5.31
N LYS A 223 1.57 8.61 4.58
CA LYS A 223 1.11 9.74 3.76
C LYS A 223 0.04 10.55 4.46
N ALA A 224 -1.06 9.92 4.86
CA ALA A 224 -2.18 10.57 5.52
C ALA A 224 -1.80 11.30 6.83
N TYR A 225 -0.80 10.79 7.55
CA TYR A 225 -0.39 11.29 8.87
C TYR A 225 1.02 11.89 8.90
N SER A 226 1.64 12.14 7.74
CA SER A 226 3.01 12.66 7.65
C SER A 226 4.01 11.82 8.47
N MET A 227 3.94 10.49 8.33
CA MET A 227 4.70 9.53 9.12
C MET A 227 5.69 8.70 8.26
N THR A 228 6.27 9.28 7.22
CA THR A 228 7.16 8.54 6.29
C THR A 228 8.34 7.90 7.02
N GLY A 229 8.96 8.61 7.96
CA GLY A 229 10.11 8.15 8.76
C GLY A 229 9.77 7.14 9.86
N TRP A 230 8.50 7.00 10.26
CA TRP A 230 8.08 6.06 11.32
C TRP A 230 8.02 4.62 10.85
N ARG A 231 7.96 4.39 9.54
CA ARG A 231 8.01 3.07 8.91
C ARG A 231 6.90 2.11 9.38
N ILE A 232 5.63 2.52 9.32
CA ILE A 232 4.47 1.67 9.57
C ILE A 232 3.57 1.62 8.33
N GLY A 233 3.36 0.39 7.84
CA GLY A 233 2.37 0.04 6.84
C GLY A 233 1.66 -1.24 7.25
N TYR A 234 0.62 -1.58 6.52
CA TYR A 234 -0.15 -2.80 6.79
C TYR A 234 -0.77 -3.35 5.51
N ALA A 235 -1.10 -4.62 5.56
CA ALA A 235 -1.90 -5.28 4.54
C ALA A 235 -3.14 -5.91 5.18
N ALA A 236 -4.24 -5.94 4.41
CA ALA A 236 -5.48 -6.58 4.78
C ALA A 236 -5.99 -7.45 3.63
N GLY A 237 -6.43 -8.68 3.90
CA GLY A 237 -6.96 -9.58 2.88
C GLY A 237 -7.03 -11.03 3.31
N ASN A 238 -7.03 -11.93 2.34
CA ASN A 238 -7.14 -13.37 2.56
C ASN A 238 -6.19 -13.88 3.64
N LYS A 239 -6.72 -14.53 4.67
CA LYS A 239 -5.97 -15.01 5.85
C LYS A 239 -4.83 -15.97 5.53
N GLU A 240 -4.94 -16.78 4.48
CA GLU A 240 -3.86 -17.70 4.11
C GLU A 240 -2.69 -16.95 3.47
N VAL A 241 -2.97 -15.90 2.69
CA VAL A 241 -1.93 -15.00 2.15
C VAL A 241 -1.27 -14.24 3.30
N ILE A 242 -2.06 -13.64 4.19
CA ILE A 242 -1.55 -12.91 5.36
C ILE A 242 -0.70 -13.81 6.26
N LYS A 243 -1.12 -15.06 6.49
CA LYS A 243 -0.34 -16.04 7.24
C LYS A 243 1.02 -16.33 6.61
N LYS A 244 1.09 -16.49 5.28
CA LYS A 244 2.35 -16.69 4.56
C LYS A 244 3.24 -15.43 4.64
N MET A 245 2.65 -14.23 4.48
CA MET A 245 3.38 -12.97 4.67
C MET A 245 3.96 -12.85 6.08
N LYS A 246 3.21 -13.24 7.11
CA LYS A 246 3.69 -13.29 8.51
C LYS A 246 4.86 -14.25 8.68
N THR A 247 4.79 -15.43 8.07
CA THR A 247 5.88 -16.42 8.11
C THR A 247 7.14 -15.86 7.47
N LEU A 248 7.05 -15.25 6.29
CA LEU A 248 8.16 -14.59 5.61
C LEU A 248 8.74 -13.44 6.46
N GLN A 249 7.86 -12.58 6.98
CA GLN A 249 8.28 -11.43 7.81
C GLN A 249 9.02 -11.88 9.06
N SER A 250 8.65 -13.02 9.67
CA SER A 250 9.34 -13.56 10.84
C SER A 250 10.79 -13.96 10.55
N GLN A 251 11.13 -14.26 9.30
CA GLN A 251 12.48 -14.64 8.86
C GLN A 251 13.27 -13.47 8.24
N SER A 252 12.65 -12.29 8.09
CA SER A 252 13.30 -11.12 7.50
C SER A 252 13.47 -9.99 8.52
N THR A 253 12.42 -9.20 8.77
CA THR A 253 12.48 -8.02 9.65
C THR A 253 11.92 -8.27 11.05
N SER A 254 11.32 -9.44 11.29
CA SER A 254 10.58 -9.74 12.51
C SER A 254 9.36 -8.81 12.68
N CYS A 255 9.24 -8.08 13.77
CA CYS A 255 8.15 -7.12 13.97
C CYS A 255 8.56 -5.71 13.54
N ALA A 256 7.58 -4.87 13.18
CA ALA A 256 7.81 -3.44 13.03
C ALA A 256 8.15 -2.79 14.38
N SER A 257 8.77 -1.60 14.35
CA SER A 257 9.14 -0.85 15.57
C SER A 257 7.96 -0.71 16.54
N SER A 258 8.13 -1.16 17.76
CA SER A 258 7.10 -1.10 18.82
C SER A 258 6.65 0.33 19.13
N ILE A 259 7.60 1.27 19.16
CA ILE A 259 7.35 2.70 19.38
C ILE A 259 6.52 3.27 18.21
N SER A 260 6.91 2.95 16.99
CA SER A 260 6.18 3.40 15.80
C SER A 260 4.77 2.79 15.70
N GLN A 261 4.60 1.55 16.18
CA GLN A 261 3.28 0.93 16.26
C GLN A 261 2.37 1.64 17.27
N ALA A 262 2.89 2.07 18.43
CA ALA A 262 2.12 2.84 19.40
C ALA A 262 1.70 4.20 18.81
N ALA A 263 2.61 4.90 18.15
CA ALA A 263 2.31 6.15 17.45
C ALA A 263 1.27 5.97 16.32
N ALA A 264 1.39 4.91 15.52
CA ALA A 264 0.44 4.61 14.46
C ALA A 264 -0.94 4.22 15.03
N CYS A 265 -0.99 3.54 16.18
CA CYS A 265 -2.24 3.27 16.88
C CYS A 265 -2.96 4.56 17.27
N ALA A 266 -2.23 5.55 17.80
CA ALA A 266 -2.79 6.86 18.10
C ALA A 266 -3.28 7.59 16.84
N ALA A 267 -2.53 7.52 15.74
CA ALA A 267 -2.92 8.10 14.46
C ALA A 267 -4.26 7.57 13.94
N LEU A 268 -4.46 6.25 14.00
CA LEU A 268 -5.65 5.57 13.47
C LEU A 268 -6.83 5.56 14.46
N SER A 269 -6.62 5.88 15.74
CA SER A 269 -7.67 5.85 16.77
C SER A 269 -8.27 7.22 17.06
N SER A 270 -7.65 8.31 16.58
CA SER A 270 -8.19 9.66 16.72
C SER A 270 -9.25 9.90 15.66
N GLU A 271 -10.38 10.42 16.04
CA GLU A 271 -11.31 11.07 15.13
C GLU A 271 -10.61 12.29 14.54
N CYS A 272 -10.17 12.19 13.30
CA CYS A 272 -9.58 13.31 12.57
C CYS A 272 -10.68 14.23 12.06
#